data_57b6b5ee69bb4e06c30ef02bb268c861
#
_entry.id   57b6b5ee69bb4e06c30ef02bb268c861
#
_cell.length_a   1.000
_cell.length_b   1.000
_cell.length_c   1.000
_cell.angle_alpha   90.00
_cell.angle_beta   90.00
_cell.angle_gamma   90.00
#
_symmetry.space_group_name_H-M   'P 1'
#
loop_
_entity.id
_entity.type
_entity.pdbx_description
1 polymer ?
#
loop_
_entity_poly.entity_id
_entity_poly.type
_entity_poly.pdbx_seq_one_letter_code
_entity_poly.pdbx_strand_id
1 'polypeptide(L)'
;WVVDPLVEEGELEKIWATEWGEQLLEMALERVKARVKPKQYQLFHCYVIEEWSARQIEEMLGASAASARMAKRRVGAIYEEELNMLKEGEL
;
A
#
# COMPACT_ATOMS: atom_id res chain seq x y z
N TRP A 1 1.94 -19.06 8.66
CA TRP A 1 1.71 -17.76 8.07
C TRP A 1 2.97 -16.92 8.12
N VAL A 2 3.33 -16.36 7.01
CA VAL A 2 4.54 -15.55 6.91
C VAL A 2 4.16 -14.08 6.81
N VAL A 3 4.68 -13.30 7.74
CA VAL A 3 4.46 -11.86 7.71
C VAL A 3 5.19 -11.30 6.51
N ASP A 4 4.51 -10.46 5.74
CA ASP A 4 5.14 -9.77 4.63
C ASP A 4 6.24 -8.87 5.20
N PRO A 5 7.52 -9.10 4.85
CA PRO A 5 8.60 -8.31 5.41
C PRO A 5 8.62 -6.86 4.96
N LEU A 6 7.83 -6.53 3.95
CA LEU A 6 7.79 -5.19 3.40
C LEU A 6 6.72 -4.32 4.04
N VAL A 7 5.59 -4.91 4.42
CA VAL A 7 4.49 -4.19 5.04
C VAL A 7 3.92 -5.02 6.17
N GLU A 8 4.05 -4.54 7.38
CA GLU A 8 3.42 -5.15 8.53
C GLU A 8 2.09 -4.45 8.78
N GLU A 9 1.01 -5.21 8.77
CA GLU A 9 -0.32 -4.65 8.97
C GLU A 9 -0.43 -3.87 10.28
N GLY A 10 0.23 -4.36 11.33
CA GLY A 10 0.24 -3.68 12.60
C GLY A 10 0.85 -2.29 12.56
N GLU A 11 1.84 -2.07 11.71
CA GLU A 11 2.46 -0.77 11.56
C GLU A 11 1.54 0.20 10.85
N LEU A 12 0.85 -0.25 9.82
CA LEU A 12 -0.11 0.59 9.12
C LEU A 12 -1.23 1.00 10.05
N GLU A 13 -1.74 0.06 10.85
CA GLU A 13 -2.78 0.35 11.82
C GLU A 13 -2.33 1.37 12.86
N LYS A 14 -1.09 1.29 13.32
CA LYS A 14 -0.54 2.24 14.26
C LYS A 14 -0.46 3.65 13.67
N ILE A 15 -0.08 3.74 12.39
CA ILE A 15 -0.02 5.02 11.70
C ILE A 15 -1.42 5.60 11.54
N TRP A 16 -2.38 4.77 11.14
CA TRP A 16 -3.77 5.21 11.01
C TRP A 16 -4.35 5.72 12.32
N ALA A 17 -3.91 5.14 13.44
CA ALA A 17 -4.42 5.51 14.75
C ALA A 17 -3.85 6.83 15.27
N THR A 18 -2.82 7.37 14.64
CA THR A 18 -2.25 8.65 15.05
C THR A 18 -3.03 9.80 14.46
N GLU A 19 -2.98 10.93 15.13
CA GLU A 19 -3.76 12.11 14.79
C GLU A 19 -3.55 12.60 13.35
N TRP A 20 -2.35 12.45 12.85
CA TRP A 20 -2.00 12.88 11.49
C TRP A 20 -1.55 11.76 10.58
N GLY A 21 -1.84 10.53 11.01
CA GLY A 21 -1.49 9.34 10.25
C GLY A 21 -2.14 9.30 8.88
N GLU A 22 -3.40 9.71 8.80
CA GLU A 22 -4.11 9.75 7.52
C GLU A 22 -3.43 10.65 6.51
N GLN A 23 -2.95 11.81 6.96
CA GLN A 23 -2.26 12.75 6.09
C GLN A 23 -0.95 12.18 5.58
N LEU A 24 -0.19 11.52 6.45
CA LEU A 24 1.04 10.85 6.06
C LEU A 24 0.78 9.78 5.03
N LEU A 25 -0.26 8.98 5.25
CA LEU A 25 -0.62 7.91 4.33
C LEU A 25 -1.03 8.47 2.97
N GLU A 26 -1.82 9.52 2.95
CA GLU A 26 -2.21 10.17 1.70
C GLU A 26 -1.02 10.74 0.94
N MET A 27 -0.12 11.40 1.65
CA MET A 27 1.08 11.95 1.02
C MET A 27 1.97 10.86 0.46
N ALA A 28 2.13 9.77 1.21
CA ALA A 28 2.91 8.63 0.75
C ALA A 28 2.28 8.01 -0.49
N LEU A 29 0.97 7.85 -0.51
CA LEU A 29 0.25 7.30 -1.66
C LEU A 29 0.43 8.16 -2.90
N GLU A 30 0.38 9.48 -2.74
CA GLU A 30 0.61 10.39 -3.86
C GLU A 30 2.01 10.23 -4.44
N ARG A 31 3.01 10.06 -3.57
CA ARG A 31 4.39 9.84 -4.01
C ARG A 31 4.56 8.48 -4.70
N VAL A 32 3.92 7.46 -4.16
CA VAL A 32 3.93 6.11 -4.75
C VAL A 32 3.32 6.15 -6.14
N LYS A 33 2.21 6.86 -6.28
CA LYS A 33 1.51 7.01 -7.55
C LYS A 33 2.43 7.54 -8.65
N ALA A 34 3.33 8.44 -8.29
CA ALA A 34 4.27 9.02 -9.24
C ALA A 34 5.43 8.08 -9.59
N ARG A 35 5.65 7.04 -8.78
CA ARG A 35 6.79 6.13 -8.95
C ARG A 35 6.44 4.81 -9.61
N VAL A 36 5.16 4.45 -9.66
CA VAL A 36 4.74 3.15 -10.19
C VAL A 36 3.76 3.34 -11.34
N LYS A 37 3.54 2.27 -12.11
CA LYS A 37 2.58 2.31 -13.20
C LYS A 37 1.16 2.38 -12.63
N PRO A 38 0.25 3.10 -13.31
CA PRO A 38 -1.12 3.25 -12.82
C PRO A 38 -1.82 1.93 -12.48
N LYS A 39 -1.60 0.91 -13.29
CA LYS A 39 -2.22 -0.39 -13.08
C LYS A 39 -1.71 -1.06 -11.81
N GLN A 40 -0.42 -0.94 -11.55
CA GLN A 40 0.19 -1.48 -10.34
C GLN A 40 -0.33 -0.76 -9.10
N TYR A 41 -0.42 0.55 -9.18
CA TYR A 41 -0.95 1.35 -8.10
C TYR A 41 -2.40 0.98 -7.81
N GLN A 42 -3.21 0.83 -8.85
CA GLN A 42 -4.62 0.46 -8.70
C GLN A 42 -4.77 -0.87 -7.98
N LEU A 43 -3.99 -1.87 -8.36
CA LEU A 43 -4.02 -3.18 -7.72
C LEU A 43 -3.64 -3.07 -6.24
N PHE A 44 -2.59 -2.33 -5.96
CA PHE A 44 -2.14 -2.13 -4.59
C PHE A 44 -3.22 -1.41 -3.77
N HIS A 45 -3.74 -0.33 -4.30
CA HIS A 45 -4.74 0.48 -3.62
C HIS A 45 -5.97 -0.35 -3.27
N CYS A 46 -6.52 -1.06 -4.25
CA CYS A 46 -7.72 -1.87 -4.01
C CYS A 46 -7.46 -3.03 -3.07
N TYR A 47 -6.32 -3.68 -3.20
CA TYR A 47 -6.03 -4.86 -2.41
C TYR A 47 -5.61 -4.53 -0.97
N VAL A 48 -4.80 -3.49 -0.80
CA VAL A 48 -4.25 -3.15 0.52
C VAL A 48 -5.06 -2.06 1.22
N ILE A 49 -5.31 -0.97 0.54
CA ILE A 49 -5.98 0.18 1.16
C ILE A 49 -7.49 -0.04 1.30
N GLU A 50 -8.13 -0.49 0.23
CA GLU A 50 -9.56 -0.76 0.23
C GLU A 50 -9.91 -2.14 0.78
N GLU A 51 -8.88 -2.95 1.02
CA GLU A 51 -9.02 -4.30 1.58
C GLU A 51 -9.92 -5.23 0.76
N TRP A 52 -9.88 -5.09 -0.56
CA TRP A 52 -10.62 -5.99 -1.44
C TRP A 52 -10.03 -7.39 -1.36
N SER A 53 -10.90 -8.40 -1.46
CA SER A 53 -10.45 -9.78 -1.56
C SER A 53 -9.81 -10.02 -2.93
N ALA A 54 -8.99 -11.07 -3.03
CA ALA A 54 -8.39 -11.46 -4.30
C ALA A 54 -9.48 -11.75 -5.34
N ARG A 55 -10.61 -12.29 -4.90
CA ARG A 55 -11.75 -12.57 -5.77
C ARG A 55 -12.36 -11.29 -6.34
N GLN A 56 -12.52 -10.27 -5.50
CA GLN A 56 -13.04 -8.98 -5.94
C GLN A 56 -12.09 -8.32 -6.95
N ILE A 57 -10.80 -8.43 -6.70
CA ILE A 57 -9.79 -7.91 -7.62
C ILE A 57 -9.93 -8.59 -8.98
N GLU A 58 -10.10 -9.91 -8.98
CA GLU A 58 -10.26 -10.66 -10.21
C GLU A 58 -11.53 -10.26 -10.95
N GLU A 59 -12.65 -10.17 -10.24
CA GLU A 59 -13.93 -9.81 -10.83
C GLU A 59 -13.99 -8.38 -11.34
N MET A 60 -13.44 -7.44 -10.57
CA MET A 60 -13.59 -6.02 -10.89
C MET A 60 -12.47 -5.48 -11.76
N LEU A 61 -11.26 -5.99 -11.59
CA LEU A 61 -10.09 -5.48 -12.32
C LEU A 61 -9.51 -6.48 -13.32
N GLY A 62 -10.01 -7.70 -13.31
CA GLY A 62 -9.52 -8.73 -14.22
C GLY A 62 -8.09 -9.18 -13.93
N ALA A 63 -7.61 -8.95 -12.71
CA ALA A 63 -6.26 -9.33 -12.32
C ALA A 63 -6.27 -10.57 -11.44
N SER A 64 -5.26 -11.42 -11.59
CA SER A 64 -5.17 -12.64 -10.78
C SER A 64 -4.76 -12.35 -9.34
N ALA A 65 -5.04 -13.30 -8.45
CA ALA A 65 -4.62 -13.20 -7.06
C ALA A 65 -3.10 -13.06 -6.95
N ALA A 66 -2.37 -13.76 -7.82
CA ALA A 66 -0.91 -13.66 -7.86
C ALA A 66 -0.45 -12.26 -8.21
N SER A 67 -1.12 -11.63 -9.20
CA SER A 67 -0.81 -10.25 -9.59
C SER A 67 -1.07 -9.28 -8.46
N ALA A 68 -2.18 -9.47 -7.72
CA ALA A 68 -2.50 -8.63 -6.58
C ALA A 68 -1.44 -8.74 -5.49
N ARG A 69 -1.01 -9.96 -5.18
CA ARG A 69 0.04 -10.18 -4.19
C ARG A 69 1.38 -9.58 -4.60
N MET A 70 1.71 -9.69 -5.91
CA MET A 70 2.93 -9.09 -6.43
C MET A 70 2.89 -7.56 -6.32
N ALA A 71 1.75 -6.98 -6.65
CA ALA A 71 1.57 -5.53 -6.51
C ALA A 71 1.71 -5.11 -5.05
N LYS A 72 1.14 -5.88 -4.13
CA LYS A 72 1.27 -5.60 -2.70
C LYS A 72 2.74 -5.56 -2.28
N ARG A 73 3.53 -6.53 -2.73
CA ARG A 73 4.94 -6.59 -2.36
C ARG A 73 5.76 -5.46 -2.96
N ARG A 74 5.61 -5.24 -4.26
CA ARG A 74 6.39 -4.23 -4.97
C ARG A 74 6.01 -2.81 -4.57
N VAL A 75 4.73 -2.52 -4.67
CA VAL A 75 4.25 -1.17 -4.36
C VAL A 75 4.31 -0.92 -2.86
N GLY A 76 4.05 -1.94 -2.06
CA GLY A 76 4.15 -1.85 -0.61
C GLY A 76 5.53 -1.46 -0.13
N ALA A 77 6.59 -1.99 -0.77
CA ALA A 77 7.96 -1.64 -0.44
C ALA A 77 8.23 -0.16 -0.71
N ILE A 78 7.74 0.34 -1.83
CA ILE A 78 7.88 1.75 -2.20
C ILE A 78 7.08 2.63 -1.24
N TYR A 79 5.89 2.20 -0.90
CA TYR A 79 5.01 2.89 0.02
C TYR A 79 5.67 3.04 1.40
N GLU A 80 6.23 1.95 1.92
CA GLU A 80 6.93 1.96 3.19
C GLU A 80 8.14 2.89 3.16
N GLU A 81 8.88 2.87 2.06
CA GLU A 81 10.01 3.76 1.86
C GLU A 81 9.59 5.22 1.90
N GLU A 82 8.51 5.57 1.20
CA GLU A 82 7.99 6.93 1.20
C GLU A 82 7.48 7.35 2.58
N LEU A 83 6.80 6.45 3.27
CA LEU A 83 6.35 6.72 4.64
C LEU A 83 7.52 7.04 5.56
N ASN A 84 8.59 6.25 5.47
CA ASN A 84 9.76 6.46 6.31
C ASN A 84 10.42 7.81 6.01
N MET A 85 10.50 8.18 4.75
CA MET A 85 11.04 9.47 4.36
C MET A 85 10.20 10.63 4.88
N LEU A 86 8.89 10.49 4.84
CA LEU A 86 7.98 11.50 5.35
C LEU A 86 8.08 11.63 6.87
N LYS A 87 8.18 10.51 7.56
CA LYS A 87 8.35 10.52 9.01
C LYS A 87 9.65 11.23 9.41
N GLU A 88 10.73 10.92 8.72
CA GLU A 88 12.02 11.53 8.98
C GLU A 88 11.99 13.03 8.68
N GLY A 89 11.31 13.42 7.62
CA GLY A 89 11.19 14.81 7.24
C GLY A 89 10.36 15.62 8.22
N GLU A 90 9.42 14.98 8.91
CA GLU A 90 8.56 15.64 9.89
C GLU A 90 9.21 15.78 11.25
N LEU A 91 10.24 15.03 11.49
CA LEU A 91 10.99 15.13 12.73
C LEU A 91 12.08 16.17 12.61
#